data_769c5f6cd0451b99cc4b12424ddbca58
#
_entry.id   769c5f6cd0451b99cc4b12424ddbca58
#
_cell.length_a   1.000
_cell.length_b   1.000
_cell.length_c   1.000
_cell.angle_alpha   90.00
_cell.angle_beta   90.00
_cell.angle_gamma   90.00
#
_symmetry.space_group_name_H-M   'P 1'
#
loop_
_entity.id
_entity.type
_entity.pdbx_description
1 polymer ?
#
loop_
_entity_poly.entity_id
_entity_poly.type
_entity_poly.pdbx_seq_one_letter_code
_entity_poly.pdbx_strand_id
1 'polypeptide(L)'
;MDDFLSGTWSLAAWRRIAEDGSVSYPLGADASGVLIYTENGRMAVQIAGANRPKLAVDDPLGGDAQARASAYSTYLAYFGSYEVQGDTVVHHIHESLYPNWSGATQVRPYTDESDELVLRTPPMRLADGTTVVNELAWTRETENGQMSGLA
;
A
#
# COMPACT_ATOMS: atom_id res chain seq x y z
N MET A 1 -18.53 -0.16 -15.86
CA MET A 1 -17.39 -0.06 -14.95
C MET A 1 -17.25 -1.38 -14.20
N ASP A 2 -16.04 -1.87 -14.11
CA ASP A 2 -15.79 -3.12 -13.39
C ASP A 2 -15.80 -2.85 -11.89
N ASP A 3 -16.74 -3.47 -11.19
CA ASP A 3 -16.90 -3.29 -9.75
C ASP A 3 -16.02 -4.22 -8.92
N PHE A 4 -15.17 -5.02 -9.60
CA PHE A 4 -14.36 -5.98 -8.84
C PHE A 4 -13.52 -5.30 -7.76
N LEU A 5 -12.95 -4.13 -8.07
CA LEU A 5 -12.05 -3.45 -7.14
C LEU A 5 -12.77 -2.76 -5.99
N SER A 6 -14.02 -2.32 -6.16
CA SER A 6 -14.67 -1.55 -5.08
C SER A 6 -14.83 -2.40 -3.83
N GLY A 7 -14.57 -1.79 -2.68
CA GLY A 7 -14.62 -2.45 -1.38
C GLY A 7 -13.38 -2.18 -0.58
N THR A 8 -13.22 -2.97 0.49
CA THR A 8 -12.11 -2.85 1.43
C THR A 8 -11.26 -4.10 1.37
N TRP A 9 -9.96 -3.89 1.32
CA TRP A 9 -8.97 -4.96 1.17
C TRP A 9 -7.97 -4.88 2.30
N SER A 10 -7.59 -6.03 2.86
CA SER A 10 -6.56 -6.14 3.90
C SER A 10 -5.25 -6.60 3.29
N LEU A 11 -4.15 -6.03 3.74
CA LEU A 11 -2.84 -6.40 3.21
C LEU A 11 -2.46 -7.83 3.61
N ALA A 12 -2.13 -8.63 2.61
CA ALA A 12 -1.54 -9.95 2.85
C ALA A 12 -0.02 -9.85 2.89
N ALA A 13 0.58 -9.11 1.97
CA ALA A 13 2.03 -8.91 1.96
C ALA A 13 2.42 -7.77 1.03
N TRP A 14 3.46 -7.05 1.39
CA TRP A 14 4.17 -6.14 0.51
C TRP A 14 5.58 -6.70 0.31
N ARG A 15 5.87 -7.15 -0.91
CA ARG A 15 7.14 -7.76 -1.28
C ARG A 15 7.89 -6.89 -2.26
N ARG A 16 9.19 -6.84 -2.13
CA ARG A 16 10.09 -6.30 -3.15
C ARG A 16 10.88 -7.43 -3.76
N ILE A 17 10.87 -7.49 -5.09
CA ILE A 17 11.54 -8.55 -5.83
C ILE A 17 12.65 -7.91 -6.64
N ALA A 18 13.89 -8.29 -6.35
CA ALA A 18 15.06 -7.78 -7.04
C ALA A 18 15.28 -8.53 -8.36
N GLU A 19 16.18 -8.00 -9.20
CA GLU A 19 16.45 -8.60 -10.50
C GLU A 19 16.99 -10.04 -10.39
N ASP A 20 17.69 -10.36 -9.30
CA ASP A 20 18.19 -11.70 -9.07
C ASP A 20 17.14 -12.65 -8.48
N GLY A 21 15.90 -12.19 -8.31
CA GLY A 21 14.82 -12.99 -7.75
C GLY A 21 14.73 -12.95 -6.24
N SER A 22 15.65 -12.30 -5.54
CA SER A 22 15.57 -12.20 -4.09
C SER A 22 14.38 -11.35 -3.66
N VAL A 23 13.77 -11.71 -2.52
CA VAL A 23 12.57 -11.07 -2.01
C VAL A 23 12.88 -10.43 -0.67
N SER A 24 12.42 -9.19 -0.51
CA SER A 24 12.49 -8.48 0.76
C SER A 24 11.13 -7.87 1.07
N TYR A 25 10.95 -7.44 2.30
CA TYR A 25 9.70 -6.88 2.79
C TYR A 25 9.97 -5.48 3.34
N PRO A 26 9.61 -4.41 2.59
CA PRO A 26 9.99 -3.04 2.98
C PRO A 26 9.53 -2.62 4.36
N LEU A 27 8.34 -3.05 4.79
CA LEU A 27 7.82 -2.76 6.13
C LEU A 27 7.73 -4.02 6.98
N GLY A 28 8.41 -5.10 6.58
CA GLY A 28 8.42 -6.35 7.32
C GLY A 28 7.37 -7.33 6.84
N ALA A 29 7.62 -8.62 7.13
CA ALA A 29 6.69 -9.69 6.74
C ALA A 29 5.37 -9.61 7.51
N ASP A 30 5.36 -8.92 8.66
CA ASP A 30 4.18 -8.79 9.50
C ASP A 30 3.48 -7.45 9.34
N ALA A 31 3.77 -6.72 8.26
CA ALA A 31 3.08 -5.45 7.99
C ALA A 31 1.59 -5.68 7.83
N SER A 32 0.79 -4.71 8.25
CA SER A 32 -0.64 -4.71 8.07
C SER A 32 -1.06 -3.49 7.26
N GLY A 33 -2.25 -3.54 6.67
CA GLY A 33 -2.69 -2.39 5.90
C GLY A 33 -4.10 -2.55 5.40
N VAL A 34 -4.62 -1.45 4.88
CA VAL A 34 -5.95 -1.40 4.30
C VAL A 34 -5.89 -0.65 2.98
N LEU A 35 -6.61 -1.14 1.99
CA LEU A 35 -6.80 -0.47 0.71
C LEU A 35 -8.30 -0.38 0.49
N ILE A 36 -8.77 0.83 0.21
CA ILE A 36 -10.19 1.10 0.05
C ILE A 36 -10.41 1.70 -1.33
N TYR A 37 -11.31 1.09 -2.09
CA TYR A 37 -11.82 1.64 -3.34
C TYR A 37 -13.32 1.83 -3.18
N THR A 38 -13.80 3.04 -3.37
CA THR A 38 -15.23 3.33 -3.25
C THR A 38 -15.90 3.26 -4.61
N GLU A 39 -17.22 3.02 -4.60
CA GLU A 39 -17.98 2.94 -5.85
C GLU A 39 -17.97 4.26 -6.62
N ASN A 40 -17.80 5.38 -5.93
CA ASN A 40 -17.76 6.68 -6.59
C ASN A 40 -16.35 7.10 -7.02
N GLY A 41 -15.39 6.17 -7.05
CA GLY A 41 -14.10 6.43 -7.66
C GLY A 41 -13.02 6.98 -6.75
N ARG A 42 -13.21 6.91 -5.42
CA ARG A 42 -12.18 7.35 -4.46
C ARG A 42 -11.37 6.17 -3.97
N MET A 43 -10.13 6.43 -3.57
CA MET A 43 -9.28 5.39 -3.01
C MET A 43 -8.43 5.95 -1.88
N ALA A 44 -8.06 5.06 -0.97
CA ALA A 44 -7.10 5.35 0.09
C ALA A 44 -6.35 4.07 0.42
N VAL A 45 -5.07 4.21 0.74
CA VAL A 45 -4.24 3.08 1.15
C VAL A 45 -3.41 3.48 2.35
N GLN A 46 -3.28 2.56 3.30
CA GLN A 46 -2.43 2.73 4.48
C GLN A 46 -1.77 1.40 4.79
N ILE A 47 -0.45 1.43 5.00
CA ILE A 47 0.32 0.24 5.36
C ILE A 47 1.23 0.59 6.52
N ALA A 48 1.22 -0.24 7.56
CA ALA A 48 2.01 -0.02 8.76
C ALA A 48 2.91 -1.22 9.01
N GLY A 49 4.15 -0.95 9.38
CA GLY A 49 5.03 -1.99 9.91
C GLY A 49 4.53 -2.46 11.29
N ALA A 50 4.89 -3.68 11.66
CA ALA A 50 4.52 -4.21 12.97
C ALA A 50 5.39 -3.60 14.08
N ASN A 51 4.82 -3.56 15.29
CA ASN A 51 5.58 -3.19 16.50
C ASN A 51 6.23 -1.82 16.41
N ARG A 52 5.53 -0.85 15.85
CA ARG A 52 6.04 0.51 15.76
C ARG A 52 6.14 1.11 17.16
N PRO A 53 7.33 1.62 17.57
CA PRO A 53 7.49 2.20 18.90
C PRO A 53 6.61 3.43 19.08
N LYS A 54 6.07 3.60 20.28
CA LYS A 54 5.34 4.81 20.61
C LYS A 54 6.33 5.94 20.92
N LEU A 55 5.96 7.16 20.57
CA LEU A 55 6.74 8.32 20.91
C LEU A 55 6.44 8.71 22.36
N ALA A 56 7.38 9.44 22.98
CA ALA A 56 7.30 9.81 24.39
C ALA A 56 6.44 11.04 24.64
N VAL A 57 5.78 11.58 23.60
CA VAL A 57 4.97 12.79 23.70
C VAL A 57 3.55 12.49 23.24
N ASP A 58 2.59 13.29 23.74
CA ASP A 58 1.17 13.11 23.37
C ASP A 58 0.80 13.86 22.09
N ASP A 59 1.59 14.85 21.72
CA ASP A 59 1.33 15.64 20.51
C ASP A 59 1.76 14.83 19.28
N PRO A 60 0.83 14.48 18.37
CA PRO A 60 1.20 13.69 17.21
C PRO A 60 2.16 14.40 16.25
N LEU A 61 2.33 15.71 16.38
CA LEU A 61 3.28 16.47 15.56
C LEU A 61 4.59 16.71 16.28
N GLY A 62 4.74 16.23 17.51
CA GLY A 62 5.93 16.43 18.31
C GLY A 62 6.82 15.20 18.38
N GLY A 63 7.79 15.25 19.30
CA GLY A 63 8.76 14.18 19.50
C GLY A 63 10.11 14.53 18.91
N ASP A 64 11.15 13.78 19.28
CA ASP A 64 12.47 14.04 18.73
C ASP A 64 12.55 13.64 17.26
N ALA A 65 13.54 14.21 16.56
CA ALA A 65 13.64 14.06 15.11
C ALA A 65 13.86 12.60 14.69
N GLN A 66 14.65 11.85 15.45
CA GLN A 66 14.94 10.46 15.10
C GLN A 66 13.70 9.58 15.30
N ALA A 67 12.95 9.77 16.36
CA ALA A 67 11.71 9.03 16.59
C ALA A 67 10.68 9.32 15.51
N ARG A 68 10.57 10.58 15.11
CA ARG A 68 9.67 10.96 14.01
C ARG A 68 10.11 10.38 12.67
N ALA A 69 11.41 10.35 12.40
CA ALA A 69 11.92 9.75 11.18
C ALA A 69 11.62 8.25 11.14
N SER A 70 11.79 7.55 12.25
CA SER A 70 11.45 6.13 12.34
C SER A 70 9.95 5.89 12.13
N ALA A 71 9.12 6.75 12.74
CA ALA A 71 7.67 6.65 12.56
C ALA A 71 7.28 6.86 11.10
N TYR A 72 7.88 7.85 10.44
CA TYR A 72 7.66 8.09 9.01
C TYR A 72 8.06 6.88 8.18
N SER A 73 9.22 6.29 8.45
CA SER A 73 9.81 5.23 7.62
C SER A 73 9.13 3.88 7.81
N THR A 74 8.22 3.74 8.76
CA THR A 74 7.51 2.50 9.03
C THR A 74 6.02 2.57 8.69
N TYR A 75 5.64 3.54 7.86
CA TYR A 75 4.25 3.73 7.46
C TYR A 75 4.21 4.25 6.02
N LEU A 76 3.20 3.83 5.26
CA LEU A 76 2.93 4.35 3.92
C LEU A 76 1.45 4.69 3.86
N ALA A 77 1.13 5.87 3.29
CA ALA A 77 -0.27 6.27 3.14
C ALA A 77 -0.42 7.26 2.01
N TYR A 78 -1.49 7.10 1.24
CA TYR A 78 -1.94 8.13 0.32
C TYR A 78 -3.42 7.94 0.00
N PHE A 79 -4.02 8.98 -0.56
CA PHE A 79 -5.40 8.94 -1.00
C PHE A 79 -5.59 9.76 -2.27
N GLY A 80 -6.68 9.48 -2.96
CA GLY A 80 -7.01 10.19 -4.18
C GLY A 80 -8.21 9.54 -4.86
N SER A 81 -8.14 9.45 -6.17
CA SER A 81 -9.16 8.79 -6.98
C SER A 81 -8.53 7.65 -7.78
N TYR A 82 -9.38 6.81 -8.36
CA TYR A 82 -8.88 5.71 -9.18
C TYR A 82 -9.78 5.48 -10.37
N GLU A 83 -9.20 4.84 -11.38
CA GLU A 83 -9.96 4.33 -12.51
C GLU A 83 -9.31 3.03 -12.99
N VAL A 84 -10.13 2.18 -13.59
CA VAL A 84 -9.67 0.89 -14.12
C VAL A 84 -9.54 1.02 -15.62
N GLN A 85 -8.38 0.61 -16.15
CA GLN A 85 -8.09 0.61 -17.59
C GLN A 85 -7.58 -0.77 -17.97
N GLY A 86 -8.49 -1.65 -18.41
CA GLY A 86 -8.13 -3.02 -18.75
C GLY A 86 -7.63 -3.80 -17.53
N ASP A 87 -6.38 -4.25 -17.59
CA ASP A 87 -5.75 -4.98 -16.51
C ASP A 87 -4.87 -4.10 -15.62
N THR A 88 -5.06 -2.79 -15.68
CA THR A 88 -4.37 -1.85 -14.80
C THR A 88 -5.37 -1.02 -14.03
N VAL A 89 -4.99 -0.63 -12.82
CA VAL A 89 -5.69 0.40 -12.06
C VAL A 89 -4.78 1.60 -11.97
N VAL A 90 -5.36 2.78 -12.17
CA VAL A 90 -4.63 4.04 -12.13
C VAL A 90 -5.04 4.78 -10.86
N HIS A 91 -4.05 5.08 -10.03
CA HIS A 91 -4.26 5.90 -8.82
C HIS A 91 -3.83 7.32 -9.13
N HIS A 92 -4.78 8.26 -9.04
CA HIS A 92 -4.49 9.69 -9.12
C HIS A 92 -4.32 10.18 -7.69
N ILE A 93 -3.09 10.31 -7.23
CA ILE A 93 -2.79 10.59 -5.84
C ILE A 93 -3.03 12.06 -5.55
N HIS A 94 -3.90 12.34 -4.60
CA HIS A 94 -4.18 13.71 -4.16
C HIS A 94 -3.13 14.15 -3.16
N GLU A 95 -2.96 13.40 -2.05
CA GLU A 95 -1.94 13.65 -1.05
C GLU A 95 -1.33 12.34 -0.59
N SER A 96 -0.07 12.41 -0.16
CA SER A 96 0.70 11.24 0.23
C SER A 96 1.59 11.56 1.43
N LEU A 97 1.80 10.57 2.28
CA LEU A 97 2.80 10.65 3.34
C LEU A 97 4.19 10.91 2.75
N TYR A 98 4.50 10.26 1.62
CA TYR A 98 5.71 10.57 0.86
C TYR A 98 5.40 11.75 -0.06
N PRO A 99 5.90 12.95 0.23
CA PRO A 99 5.42 14.16 -0.45
C PRO A 99 5.60 14.17 -1.97
N ASN A 100 6.60 13.44 -2.46
CA ASN A 100 6.88 13.42 -3.90
C ASN A 100 5.74 12.80 -4.72
N TRP A 101 4.86 12.02 -4.07
CA TRP A 101 3.75 11.37 -4.78
C TRP A 101 2.48 12.22 -4.78
N SER A 102 2.43 13.31 -4.00
CA SER A 102 1.26 14.21 -4.03
C SER A 102 1.14 14.81 -5.42
N GLY A 103 -0.05 14.67 -6.03
CA GLY A 103 -0.30 15.12 -7.39
C GLY A 103 0.17 14.17 -8.49
N ALA A 104 0.78 13.03 -8.12
CA ALA A 104 1.30 12.07 -9.10
C ALA A 104 0.23 11.06 -9.51
N THR A 105 0.47 10.40 -10.63
CA THR A 105 -0.36 9.30 -11.11
C THR A 105 0.46 8.02 -11.07
N GLN A 106 -0.08 6.98 -10.44
CA GLN A 106 0.55 5.68 -10.34
C GLN A 106 -0.25 4.66 -11.11
N VAL A 107 0.38 4.02 -12.10
CA VAL A 107 -0.27 2.97 -12.89
C VAL A 107 0.15 1.62 -12.30
N ARG A 108 -0.85 0.81 -11.97
CA ARG A 108 -0.62 -0.47 -11.29
C ARG A 108 -1.23 -1.60 -12.10
N PRO A 109 -0.44 -2.38 -12.82
CA PRO A 109 -0.93 -3.66 -13.33
C PRO A 109 -1.42 -4.52 -12.17
N TYR A 110 -2.52 -5.21 -12.37
CA TYR A 110 -3.05 -6.04 -11.29
C TYR A 110 -3.55 -7.37 -11.82
N THR A 111 -3.59 -8.36 -10.94
CA THR A 111 -4.28 -9.62 -11.17
C THR A 111 -5.31 -9.81 -10.07
N ASP A 112 -6.43 -10.40 -10.45
CA ASP A 112 -7.50 -10.70 -9.51
C ASP A 112 -7.80 -12.19 -9.61
N GLU A 113 -7.80 -12.86 -8.47
CA GLU A 113 -8.13 -14.28 -8.41
C GLU A 113 -9.01 -14.49 -7.18
N SER A 114 -10.30 -14.69 -7.45
CA SER A 114 -11.29 -14.84 -6.39
C SER A 114 -11.29 -13.61 -5.48
N ASP A 115 -10.89 -13.77 -4.22
CA ASP A 115 -10.88 -12.69 -3.25
C ASP A 115 -9.48 -12.12 -3.02
N GLU A 116 -8.55 -12.39 -3.94
CA GLU A 116 -7.19 -11.87 -3.84
C GLU A 116 -6.91 -10.89 -4.98
N LEU A 117 -6.27 -9.79 -4.62
CA LEU A 117 -5.86 -8.75 -5.57
C LEU A 117 -4.36 -8.54 -5.39
N VAL A 118 -3.61 -8.60 -6.48
CA VAL A 118 -2.18 -8.31 -6.45
C VAL A 118 -1.91 -7.11 -7.35
N LEU A 119 -1.40 -6.05 -6.75
CA LEU A 119 -0.97 -4.85 -7.45
C LEU A 119 0.55 -4.88 -7.60
N ARG A 120 1.03 -4.51 -8.78
CA ARG A 120 2.46 -4.47 -9.06
C ARG A 120 2.88 -3.07 -9.44
N THR A 121 4.13 -2.72 -9.14
CA THR A 121 4.71 -1.48 -9.63
C THR A 121 5.54 -1.76 -10.87
N PRO A 122 5.73 -0.77 -11.74
CA PRO A 122 6.81 -0.82 -12.72
C PRO A 122 8.16 -0.95 -12.02
N PRO A 123 9.22 -1.38 -12.70
CA PRO A 123 10.55 -1.43 -12.09
C PRO A 123 10.93 -0.08 -11.50
N MET A 124 11.48 -0.10 -10.29
CA MET A 124 11.83 1.10 -9.54
C MET A 124 13.27 0.98 -9.07
N ARG A 125 14.04 2.07 -9.24
CA ARG A 125 15.42 2.12 -8.77
C ARG A 125 15.46 2.63 -7.35
N LEU A 126 16.11 1.87 -6.46
CA LEU A 126 16.28 2.24 -5.07
C LEU A 126 17.50 3.17 -4.89
N ALA A 127 17.62 3.75 -3.70
CA ALA A 127 18.70 4.67 -3.39
C ALA A 127 20.09 4.00 -3.50
N ASP A 128 20.17 2.69 -3.27
CA ASP A 128 21.44 1.95 -3.38
C ASP A 128 21.77 1.55 -4.82
N GLY A 129 20.94 1.94 -5.80
CA GLY A 129 21.17 1.65 -7.21
C GLY A 129 20.55 0.35 -7.71
N THR A 130 19.98 -0.48 -6.83
CA THR A 130 19.31 -1.70 -7.27
C THR A 130 17.94 -1.41 -7.85
N THR A 131 17.48 -2.27 -8.75
CA THR A 131 16.16 -2.16 -9.37
C THR A 131 15.27 -3.27 -8.82
N VAL A 132 14.05 -2.90 -8.42
CA VAL A 132 13.11 -3.82 -7.81
C VAL A 132 11.72 -3.63 -8.41
N VAL A 133 10.89 -4.66 -8.28
CA VAL A 133 9.45 -4.59 -8.53
C VAL A 133 8.77 -4.81 -7.19
N ASN A 134 7.79 -3.96 -6.87
CA ASN A 134 6.97 -4.15 -5.68
C ASN A 134 5.71 -4.92 -6.03
N GLU A 135 5.36 -5.89 -5.20
CA GLU A 135 4.09 -6.60 -5.26
C GLU A 135 3.35 -6.40 -3.96
N LEU A 136 2.10 -5.94 -4.07
CA LEU A 136 1.25 -5.76 -2.91
C LEU A 136 0.05 -6.68 -3.07
N ALA A 137 -0.03 -7.67 -2.21
CA ALA A 137 -1.11 -8.67 -2.24
C ALA A 137 -2.14 -8.31 -1.17
N TRP A 138 -3.40 -8.32 -1.58
CA TRP A 138 -4.52 -7.88 -0.75
C TRP A 138 -5.60 -8.94 -0.75
N THR A 139 -6.26 -9.10 0.39
CA THR A 139 -7.39 -10.01 0.55
C THR A 139 -8.65 -9.18 0.82
N ARG A 140 -9.73 -9.50 0.10
CA ARG A 140 -10.98 -8.77 0.27
C ARG A 140 -11.54 -8.98 1.68
N GLU A 141 -11.92 -7.88 2.33
CA GLU A 141 -12.61 -7.97 3.61
C GLU A 141 -14.09 -8.27 3.39
N THR A 142 -14.66 -8.99 4.35
CA THR A 142 -16.10 -9.20 4.37
C THR A 142 -16.79 -7.96 4.94
N GLU A 143 -18.10 -7.90 4.85
CA GLU A 143 -18.86 -6.75 5.32
C GLU A 143 -18.75 -6.52 6.84
N ASN A 144 -18.24 -7.48 7.59
CA ASN A 144 -17.99 -7.32 9.03
C ASN A 144 -16.54 -6.95 9.35
N GLY A 145 -15.76 -6.54 8.34
CA GLY A 145 -14.38 -6.18 8.53
C GLY A 145 -13.43 -7.37 8.68
N GLN A 146 -13.89 -8.58 8.44
CA GLN A 146 -13.06 -9.78 8.50
C GLN A 146 -12.52 -10.11 7.12
N MET A 147 -11.31 -10.68 7.09
CA MET A 147 -10.72 -11.08 5.82
C MET A 147 -11.42 -12.31 5.27
N SER A 148 -11.60 -12.33 3.94
CA SER A 148 -12.12 -13.50 3.25
C SER A 148 -11.20 -14.69 3.49
N GLY A 149 -11.79 -15.88 3.64
CA GLY A 149 -11.02 -17.10 3.85
C GLY A 149 -10.62 -17.40 5.29
N LEU A 150 -10.89 -16.49 6.21
CA LEU A 150 -10.69 -16.78 7.62
C LEU A 150 -11.87 -17.61 8.15
N ALA A 151 -11.53 -18.69 8.76
CA ALA A 151 -12.55 -19.57 9.33
C ALA A 151 -13.04 -19.05 10.68
#